data_097c73fb21a7fc7bc8190e71bacdb3e7
#
_entry.id   097c73fb21a7fc7bc8190e71bacdb3e7
#
_cell.length_a   1.000
_cell.length_b   1.000
_cell.length_c   1.000
_cell.angle_alpha   90.00
_cell.angle_beta   90.00
_cell.angle_gamma   90.00
#
_symmetry.space_group_name_H-M   'P 1'
#
loop_
_entity.id
_entity.type
_entity.pdbx_description
1 polymer ?
#
loop_
_entity_poly.entity_id
_entity_poly.type
_entity_poly.pdbx_seq_one_letter_code
_entity_poly.pdbx_strand_id
1 'polypeptide(L)'
;MVGIHIAHDCEIGDHSILANNVVLGGHVSLGNNAIIGGLTAIHQFVRIGSYAMIGGVSAAGEDIPPFAMAYNNASSRSAKIMGTNMIGMKRNGFSREDIKSINQSFEVLYKSGAETVKERLVSLKNEKQLHTSAFDIFITFMSQPSKRGLCAGESQKYG
;
A
#
# COMPACT_ATOMS: atom_id res chain seq x y z
N MET A 1 14.81 -5.64 -14.17
CA MET A 1 15.81 -4.60 -13.99
C MET A 1 17.03 -5.17 -13.28
N VAL A 2 18.15 -4.47 -13.18
CA VAL A 2 19.43 -5.04 -12.74
C VAL A 2 19.49 -5.15 -11.20
N GLY A 3 20.14 -6.21 -10.67
CA GLY A 3 20.46 -6.36 -9.25
C GLY A 3 19.26 -6.59 -8.30
N ILE A 4 18.13 -7.05 -8.83
CA ILE A 4 16.98 -7.38 -7.98
C ILE A 4 17.23 -8.72 -7.28
N HIS A 5 16.94 -8.76 -5.98
CA HIS A 5 16.90 -10.00 -5.22
C HIS A 5 15.46 -10.31 -4.79
N ILE A 6 14.97 -11.47 -5.15
CA ILE A 6 13.67 -12.00 -4.71
C ILE A 6 13.95 -13.28 -3.94
N ALA A 7 13.69 -13.25 -2.64
CA ALA A 7 13.90 -14.41 -1.79
C ALA A 7 12.81 -15.50 -2.02
N HIS A 8 12.93 -16.61 -1.30
CA HIS A 8 12.03 -17.76 -1.44
C HIS A 8 10.55 -17.43 -1.15
N ASP A 9 9.65 -18.14 -1.79
CA ASP A 9 8.19 -18.10 -1.56
C ASP A 9 7.56 -16.69 -1.74
N CYS A 10 8.17 -15.83 -2.56
CA CYS A 10 7.56 -14.54 -2.92
C CYS A 10 6.51 -14.73 -4.02
N GLU A 11 5.41 -14.01 -3.90
CA GLU A 11 4.36 -13.91 -4.93
C GLU A 11 4.41 -12.54 -5.58
N ILE A 12 4.54 -12.49 -6.90
CA ILE A 12 4.64 -11.24 -7.67
C ILE A 12 3.45 -11.15 -8.60
N GLY A 13 2.60 -10.15 -8.38
CA GLY A 13 1.44 -9.87 -9.23
C GLY A 13 1.82 -9.34 -10.61
N ASP A 14 0.87 -9.39 -11.51
CA ASP A 14 1.03 -8.98 -12.92
C ASP A 14 1.37 -7.50 -13.04
N HIS A 15 2.18 -7.17 -14.07
CA HIS A 15 2.58 -5.79 -14.40
C HIS A 15 3.29 -5.02 -13.28
N SER A 16 3.78 -5.71 -12.24
CA SER A 16 4.56 -5.09 -11.17
C SER A 16 5.93 -4.63 -11.67
N ILE A 17 6.39 -3.49 -11.16
CA ILE A 17 7.67 -2.90 -11.53
C ILE A 17 8.58 -2.87 -10.30
N LEU A 18 9.67 -3.61 -10.36
CA LEU A 18 10.76 -3.54 -9.39
C LEU A 18 11.94 -2.83 -10.05
N ALA A 19 12.31 -1.66 -9.53
CA ALA A 19 13.45 -0.92 -10.06
C ALA A 19 14.79 -1.58 -9.66
N ASN A 20 15.91 -1.01 -10.06
CA ASN A 20 17.24 -1.60 -9.82
C ASN A 20 17.52 -1.77 -8.31
N ASN A 21 18.18 -2.88 -7.96
CA ASN A 21 18.63 -3.19 -6.61
C ASN A 21 17.51 -3.24 -5.54
N VAL A 22 16.30 -3.58 -5.94
CA VAL A 22 15.21 -3.91 -4.98
C VAL A 22 15.51 -5.26 -4.35
N VAL A 23 15.30 -5.36 -3.04
CA VAL A 23 15.45 -6.60 -2.27
C VAL A 23 14.12 -6.97 -1.61
N LEU A 24 13.61 -8.17 -1.90
CA LEU A 24 12.44 -8.74 -1.24
C LEU A 24 12.88 -9.85 -0.30
N GLY A 25 12.48 -9.76 0.97
CA GLY A 25 12.60 -10.85 1.93
C GLY A 25 11.66 -12.02 1.59
N GLY A 26 11.83 -13.16 2.26
CA GLY A 26 10.99 -14.33 2.00
C GLY A 26 9.50 -14.10 2.27
N HIS A 27 8.65 -14.79 1.51
CA HIS A 27 7.18 -14.72 1.63
C HIS A 27 6.59 -13.30 1.44
N VAL A 28 7.26 -12.42 0.72
CA VAL A 28 6.69 -11.12 0.32
C VAL A 28 5.67 -11.34 -0.78
N SER A 29 4.51 -10.70 -0.68
CA SER A 29 3.54 -10.67 -1.76
C SER A 29 3.35 -9.26 -2.34
N LEU A 30 3.46 -9.14 -3.64
CA LEU A 30 3.18 -7.92 -4.41
C LEU A 30 1.87 -8.09 -5.18
N GLY A 31 0.97 -7.16 -5.01
CA GLY A 31 -0.24 -7.07 -5.84
C GLY A 31 0.06 -6.58 -7.26
N ASN A 32 -0.94 -6.68 -8.14
CA ASN A 32 -0.82 -6.27 -9.53
C ASN A 32 -0.50 -4.77 -9.66
N ASN A 33 0.31 -4.41 -10.66
CA ASN A 33 0.68 -3.02 -10.95
C ASN A 33 1.36 -2.28 -9.79
N ALA A 34 1.92 -3.00 -8.82
CA ALA A 34 2.72 -2.39 -7.75
C ALA A 34 4.07 -1.89 -8.29
N ILE A 35 4.51 -0.75 -7.80
CA ILE A 35 5.79 -0.12 -8.21
C ILE A 35 6.69 0.00 -7.01
N ILE A 36 7.87 -0.62 -7.08
CA ILE A 36 8.89 -0.54 -6.04
C ILE A 36 10.09 0.23 -6.58
N GLY A 37 10.36 1.38 -5.99
CA GLY A 37 11.49 2.25 -6.35
C GLY A 37 12.84 1.59 -6.08
N GLY A 38 13.87 2.04 -6.79
CA GLY A 38 15.21 1.47 -6.68
C GLY A 38 15.82 1.55 -5.27
N LEU A 39 16.71 0.61 -4.96
CA LEU A 39 17.38 0.53 -3.64
C LEU A 39 16.39 0.37 -2.46
N THR A 40 15.22 -0.18 -2.72
CA THR A 40 14.19 -0.41 -1.69
C THR A 40 14.28 -1.84 -1.16
N ALA A 41 14.19 -1.98 0.16
CA ALA A 41 14.16 -3.26 0.84
C ALA A 41 12.76 -3.54 1.43
N ILE A 42 12.19 -4.70 1.15
CA ILE A 42 10.91 -5.15 1.69
C ILE A 42 11.17 -6.29 2.68
N HIS A 43 10.72 -6.12 3.91
CA HIS A 43 10.90 -7.13 4.95
C HIS A 43 10.08 -8.38 4.66
N GLN A 44 10.56 -9.54 5.16
CA GLN A 44 9.84 -10.81 5.01
C GLN A 44 8.39 -10.75 5.52
N PHE A 45 7.50 -11.46 4.85
CA PHE A 45 6.05 -11.54 5.12
C PHE A 45 5.27 -10.24 4.90
N VAL A 46 5.86 -9.19 4.38
CA VAL A 46 5.14 -7.95 4.04
C VAL A 46 4.30 -8.18 2.80
N ARG A 47 3.09 -7.62 2.81
CA ARG A 47 2.17 -7.59 1.68
C ARG A 47 2.12 -6.17 1.12
N ILE A 48 2.30 -6.06 -0.18
CA ILE A 48 2.16 -4.79 -0.92
C ILE A 48 0.93 -4.89 -1.81
N GLY A 49 -0.04 -4.03 -1.59
CA GLY A 49 -1.30 -4.05 -2.33
C GLY A 49 -1.15 -3.62 -3.79
N SER A 50 -2.15 -3.99 -4.60
CA SER A 50 -2.19 -3.62 -6.03
C SER A 50 -2.17 -2.10 -6.22
N TYR A 51 -1.48 -1.64 -7.25
CA TYR A 51 -1.34 -0.22 -7.60
C TYR A 51 -0.64 0.65 -6.53
N ALA A 52 -0.07 0.04 -5.50
CA ALA A 52 0.75 0.75 -4.52
C ALA A 52 2.08 1.18 -5.14
N MET A 53 2.61 2.29 -4.67
CA MET A 53 3.92 2.81 -5.06
C MET A 53 4.78 3.03 -3.81
N ILE A 54 5.96 2.43 -3.81
CA ILE A 54 6.98 2.68 -2.78
C ILE A 54 8.12 3.45 -3.44
N GLY A 55 8.45 4.60 -2.88
CA GLY A 55 9.56 5.43 -3.39
C GLY A 55 10.90 4.75 -3.22
N GLY A 56 11.87 5.15 -4.04
CA GLY A 56 13.22 4.62 -3.96
C GLY A 56 13.92 4.92 -2.63
N VAL A 57 14.96 4.15 -2.33
CA VAL A 57 15.77 4.28 -1.10
C VAL A 57 14.88 4.15 0.17
N SER A 58 13.90 3.27 0.11
CA SER A 58 12.95 3.03 1.20
C SER A 58 13.13 1.65 1.82
N ALA A 59 12.60 1.48 3.03
CA ALA A 59 12.46 0.18 3.66
C ALA A 59 10.99 0.00 4.09
N ALA A 60 10.34 -1.10 3.71
CA ALA A 60 8.99 -1.41 4.14
C ALA A 60 9.01 -2.63 5.09
N GLY A 61 8.65 -2.40 6.35
CA GLY A 61 8.56 -3.43 7.39
C GLY A 61 7.15 -3.87 7.72
N GLU A 62 6.14 -3.18 7.17
CA GLU A 62 4.72 -3.35 7.44
C GLU A 62 3.94 -3.40 6.11
N ASP A 63 2.73 -3.93 6.13
CA ASP A 63 1.87 -4.05 4.95
C ASP A 63 1.51 -2.68 4.37
N ILE A 64 1.65 -2.53 3.06
CA ILE A 64 1.28 -1.33 2.31
C ILE A 64 -0.06 -1.59 1.61
N PRO A 65 -1.12 -0.84 1.91
CA PRO A 65 -2.42 -1.08 1.30
C PRO A 65 -2.44 -0.77 -0.20
N PRO A 66 -3.42 -1.33 -0.95
CA PRO A 66 -3.62 -0.99 -2.35
C PRO A 66 -3.77 0.51 -2.56
N PHE A 67 -3.27 0.99 -3.69
CA PHE A 67 -3.32 2.41 -4.09
C PHE A 67 -2.54 3.36 -3.20
N ALA A 68 -1.80 2.88 -2.23
CA ALA A 68 -0.99 3.72 -1.35
C ALA A 68 0.25 4.27 -2.07
N MET A 69 0.70 5.40 -1.59
CA MET A 69 2.02 5.95 -1.88
C MET A 69 2.82 6.00 -0.57
N ALA A 70 3.97 5.33 -0.52
CA ALA A 70 4.77 5.18 0.69
C ALA A 70 6.23 5.57 0.44
N TYR A 71 6.84 6.25 1.40
CA TYR A 71 8.24 6.66 1.38
C TYR A 71 8.86 6.58 2.76
N ASN A 72 10.19 6.39 2.82
CA ASN A 72 10.92 6.76 4.01
C ASN A 72 11.10 8.28 4.06
N ASN A 73 10.86 8.86 5.22
CA ASN A 73 11.34 10.20 5.52
C ASN A 73 12.63 10.12 6.34
N ALA A 74 13.34 11.25 6.49
CA ALA A 74 14.64 11.29 7.17
C ALA A 74 14.61 10.83 8.64
N SER A 75 13.45 10.82 9.27
CA SER A 75 13.26 10.45 10.67
C SER A 75 12.66 9.06 10.91
N SER A 76 12.26 8.34 9.85
CA SER A 76 11.63 7.03 9.98
C SER A 76 12.55 5.87 9.59
N ARG A 77 12.50 4.79 10.37
CA ARG A 77 13.20 3.53 10.04
C ARG A 77 12.47 2.70 8.97
N SER A 78 11.20 2.96 8.74
CA SER A 78 10.34 2.28 7.77
C SER A 78 9.52 3.30 7.00
N ALA A 79 9.10 2.93 5.79
CA ALA A 79 8.24 3.75 4.96
C ALA A 79 6.95 4.11 5.72
N LYS A 80 6.42 5.29 5.43
CA LYS A 80 5.14 5.78 5.92
C LYS A 80 4.21 6.06 4.75
N ILE A 81 2.90 5.92 4.98
CA ILE A 81 1.90 6.26 3.98
C ILE A 81 1.81 7.77 3.84
N MET A 82 2.15 8.26 2.66
CA MET A 82 2.13 9.68 2.32
C MET A 82 0.82 10.11 1.65
N GLY A 83 0.00 9.16 1.25
CA GLY A 83 -1.28 9.37 0.57
C GLY A 83 -1.61 8.27 -0.41
N THR A 84 -2.46 8.61 -1.37
CA THR A 84 -2.91 7.71 -2.42
C THR A 84 -2.15 7.94 -3.72
N ASN A 85 -1.92 6.88 -4.48
CA ASN A 85 -1.28 6.90 -5.79
C ASN A 85 -2.26 7.34 -6.88
N MET A 86 -2.77 8.57 -6.79
CA MET A 86 -3.76 9.10 -7.75
C MET A 86 -3.24 9.08 -9.20
N ILE A 87 -1.94 9.35 -9.40
CA ILE A 87 -1.35 9.35 -10.74
C ILE A 87 -1.36 7.92 -11.30
N GLY A 88 -0.97 6.94 -10.49
CA GLY A 88 -1.03 5.52 -10.88
C GLY A 88 -2.45 5.07 -11.18
N MET A 89 -3.42 5.47 -10.37
CA MET A 89 -4.84 5.17 -10.62
C MET A 89 -5.31 5.76 -11.96
N LYS A 90 -5.04 7.03 -12.24
CA LYS A 90 -5.39 7.68 -13.51
C LYS A 90 -4.76 6.97 -14.72
N ARG A 91 -3.46 6.63 -14.64
CA ARG A 91 -2.74 5.93 -15.70
C ARG A 91 -3.30 4.53 -16.00
N ASN A 92 -3.87 3.88 -14.99
CA ASN A 92 -4.49 2.56 -15.11
C ASN A 92 -6.01 2.63 -15.38
N GLY A 93 -6.55 3.79 -15.73
CA GLY A 93 -7.92 3.94 -16.19
C GLY A 93 -9.00 3.94 -15.11
N PHE A 94 -8.65 4.11 -13.84
CA PHE A 94 -9.63 4.25 -12.76
C PHE A 94 -10.46 5.53 -12.92
N SER A 95 -11.75 5.43 -12.64
CA SER A 95 -12.70 6.53 -12.74
C SER A 95 -12.44 7.60 -11.66
N ARG A 96 -13.08 8.77 -11.80
CA ARG A 96 -13.05 9.80 -10.77
C ARG A 96 -13.72 9.33 -9.48
N GLU A 97 -14.76 8.52 -9.60
CA GLU A 97 -15.48 7.89 -8.49
C GLU A 97 -14.59 6.90 -7.73
N ASP A 98 -13.82 6.07 -8.45
CA ASP A 98 -12.84 5.16 -7.84
C ASP A 98 -11.80 5.95 -7.04
N ILE A 99 -11.21 6.99 -7.63
CA ILE A 99 -10.19 7.81 -6.99
C ILE A 99 -10.75 8.51 -5.74
N LYS A 100 -11.97 9.04 -5.83
CA LYS A 100 -12.66 9.68 -4.71
C LYS A 100 -12.92 8.67 -3.59
N SER A 101 -13.44 7.49 -3.92
CA SER A 101 -13.71 6.42 -2.96
C SER A 101 -12.44 6.00 -2.21
N ILE A 102 -11.32 5.81 -2.91
CA ILE A 102 -10.05 5.45 -2.29
C ILE A 102 -9.51 6.57 -1.40
N ASN A 103 -9.56 7.83 -1.85
CA ASN A 103 -9.13 8.96 -1.01
C ASN A 103 -9.93 9.04 0.30
N GLN A 104 -11.26 8.93 0.23
CA GLN A 104 -12.11 8.91 1.42
C GLN A 104 -11.81 7.71 2.32
N SER A 105 -11.56 6.53 1.73
CA SER A 105 -11.18 5.35 2.50
C SER A 105 -9.86 5.54 3.26
N PHE A 106 -8.89 6.20 2.66
CA PHE A 106 -7.62 6.53 3.32
C PHE A 106 -7.79 7.58 4.43
N GLU A 107 -8.62 8.60 4.21
CA GLU A 107 -8.95 9.59 5.25
C GLU A 107 -9.57 8.92 6.49
N VAL A 108 -10.51 7.99 6.31
CA VAL A 108 -11.10 7.23 7.42
C VAL A 108 -10.08 6.30 8.06
N LEU A 109 -9.29 5.57 7.25
CA LEU A 109 -8.33 4.58 7.74
C LEU A 109 -7.23 5.21 8.60
N TYR A 110 -6.73 6.37 8.20
CA TYR A 110 -5.59 7.05 8.84
C TYR A 110 -5.97 8.26 9.71
N LYS A 111 -7.27 8.49 9.91
CA LYS A 111 -7.75 9.54 10.81
C LYS A 111 -7.20 9.35 12.22
N SER A 112 -6.80 10.43 12.88
CA SER A 112 -6.46 10.42 14.29
C SER A 112 -7.69 10.07 15.15
N GLY A 113 -7.48 9.31 16.21
CA GLY A 113 -8.55 8.90 17.12
C GLY A 113 -8.29 7.56 17.79
N ALA A 114 -9.15 7.19 18.72
CA ALA A 114 -9.03 5.96 19.52
C ALA A 114 -9.50 4.68 18.80
N GLU A 115 -10.14 4.82 17.63
CA GLU A 115 -10.68 3.69 16.88
C GLU A 115 -9.56 2.81 16.31
N THR A 116 -9.74 1.52 16.41
CA THR A 116 -8.85 0.53 15.80
C THR A 116 -9.03 0.47 14.28
N VAL A 117 -8.01 -0.01 13.55
CA VAL A 117 -8.11 -0.28 12.11
C VAL A 117 -9.32 -1.17 11.79
N LYS A 118 -9.60 -2.18 12.63
CA LYS A 118 -10.73 -3.09 12.45
C LYS A 118 -12.09 -2.36 12.52
N GLU A 119 -12.28 -1.48 13.48
CA GLU A 119 -13.50 -0.68 13.62
C GLU A 119 -13.68 0.26 12.42
N ARG A 120 -12.62 0.91 11.97
CA ARG A 120 -12.63 1.76 10.76
C ARG A 120 -12.98 0.99 9.49
N LEU A 121 -12.49 -0.25 9.35
CA LEU A 121 -12.84 -1.11 8.22
C LEU A 121 -14.33 -1.51 8.26
N VAL A 122 -14.90 -1.74 9.44
CA VAL A 122 -16.36 -1.99 9.58
C VAL A 122 -17.16 -0.76 9.14
N SER A 123 -16.76 0.44 9.57
CA SER A 123 -17.39 1.69 9.15
C SER A 123 -17.34 1.86 7.63
N LEU A 124 -16.15 1.67 7.02
CA LEU A 124 -15.97 1.76 5.57
C LEU A 124 -16.86 0.80 4.79
N LYS A 125 -17.02 -0.45 5.25
CA LYS A 125 -17.89 -1.45 4.61
C LYS A 125 -19.38 -1.06 4.62
N ASN A 126 -19.79 -0.26 5.58
CA ASN A 126 -21.18 0.19 5.71
C ASN A 126 -21.49 1.42 4.84
N GLU A 127 -20.47 2.12 4.32
CA GLU A 127 -20.64 3.31 3.50
C GLU A 127 -20.83 2.95 2.03
N LYS A 128 -22.07 2.72 1.62
CA LYS A 128 -22.42 2.28 0.25
C LYS A 128 -21.88 3.19 -0.87
N GLN A 129 -21.71 4.49 -0.63
CA GLN A 129 -21.16 5.42 -1.60
C GLN A 129 -19.67 5.17 -1.94
N LEU A 130 -18.97 4.39 -1.12
CA LEU A 130 -17.58 4.03 -1.37
C LEU A 130 -17.43 2.78 -2.25
N HIS A 131 -18.51 2.00 -2.45
CA HIS A 131 -18.45 0.73 -3.15
C HIS A 131 -18.22 0.93 -4.65
N THR A 132 -16.97 0.90 -5.05
CA THR A 132 -16.49 0.96 -6.44
C THR A 132 -15.54 -0.21 -6.69
N SER A 133 -15.14 -0.42 -7.94
CA SER A 133 -14.18 -1.48 -8.29
C SER A 133 -12.84 -1.31 -7.56
N ALA A 134 -12.37 -0.08 -7.38
CA ALA A 134 -11.17 0.21 -6.61
C ALA A 134 -11.35 -0.10 -5.11
N PHE A 135 -12.52 0.24 -4.55
CA PHE A 135 -12.86 -0.08 -3.17
C PHE A 135 -12.86 -1.60 -2.91
N ASP A 136 -13.36 -2.39 -3.85
CA ASP A 136 -13.37 -3.85 -3.72
C ASP A 136 -11.95 -4.43 -3.64
N ILE A 137 -11.02 -3.90 -4.44
CA ILE A 137 -9.59 -4.26 -4.36
C ILE A 137 -9.02 -3.89 -2.99
N PHE A 138 -9.29 -2.67 -2.54
CA PHE A 138 -8.81 -2.16 -1.25
C PHE A 138 -9.34 -2.98 -0.07
N ILE A 139 -10.65 -3.17 0.02
CA ILE A 139 -11.28 -3.83 1.17
C ILE A 139 -10.95 -5.33 1.22
N THR A 140 -10.79 -5.98 0.06
CA THR A 140 -10.36 -7.38 -0.02
C THR A 140 -8.97 -7.57 0.59
N PHE A 141 -8.02 -6.72 0.24
CA PHE A 141 -6.68 -6.74 0.82
C PHE A 141 -6.71 -6.49 2.33
N MET A 142 -7.46 -5.46 2.76
CA MET A 142 -7.54 -5.06 4.17
C MET A 142 -8.27 -6.07 5.05
N SER A 143 -9.11 -6.93 4.48
CA SER A 143 -9.85 -7.97 5.19
C SER A 143 -9.03 -9.25 5.43
N GLN A 144 -7.91 -9.40 4.76
CA GLN A 144 -7.00 -10.53 4.94
C GLN A 144 -6.14 -10.37 6.21
N PRO A 145 -5.77 -11.48 6.86
CA PRO A 145 -4.87 -11.40 8.02
C PRO A 145 -3.50 -10.85 7.63
N SER A 146 -2.90 -10.08 8.52
CA SER A 146 -1.55 -9.55 8.37
C SER A 146 -0.63 -10.13 9.43
N LYS A 147 0.59 -10.53 9.03
CA LYS A 147 1.66 -10.93 9.95
C LYS A 147 2.51 -9.74 10.41
N ARG A 148 2.49 -8.64 9.67
CA ARG A 148 3.40 -7.49 9.85
C ARG A 148 2.70 -6.24 10.38
N GLY A 149 1.36 -6.23 10.39
CA GLY A 149 0.59 -5.03 10.68
C GLY A 149 0.54 -4.06 9.49
N LEU A 150 -0.29 -3.05 9.60
CA LEU A 150 -0.51 -2.04 8.58
C LEU A 150 0.48 -0.89 8.75
N CYS A 151 1.11 -0.47 7.67
CA CYS A 151 1.98 0.69 7.62
C CYS A 151 1.24 1.95 8.09
N ALA A 152 1.86 2.69 9.00
CA ALA A 152 1.28 3.91 9.55
C ALA A 152 1.29 5.06 8.53
N GLY A 153 0.31 5.95 8.64
CA GLY A 153 0.29 7.22 7.93
C GLY A 153 1.31 8.21 8.50
N GLU A 154 1.70 9.20 7.70
CA GLU A 154 2.51 10.30 8.18
C GLU A 154 1.69 11.21 9.08
N SER A 155 2.19 11.48 10.28
CA SER A 155 1.47 12.21 11.33
C SER A 155 1.06 13.64 10.95
N GLN A 156 1.78 14.28 10.03
CA GLN A 156 1.47 15.64 9.56
C GLN A 156 0.29 15.70 8.57
N LYS A 157 -0.08 14.59 7.94
CA LYS A 157 -1.13 14.58 6.92
C LYS A 157 -2.47 14.08 7.43
N TYR A 158 -2.44 13.23 8.46
CA TYR A 158 -3.64 12.55 8.99
C TYR A 158 -3.85 12.83 10.49
N GLY A 159 -3.07 13.75 11.05
CA GLY A 159 -3.16 14.20 12.46
C GLY A 159 -4.26 15.22 12.69
#